data_e1d4c5d9277ba1d99c791d36c7bf3392
#
_entry.id   e1d4c5d9277ba1d99c791d36c7bf3392
#
_cell.length_a   1.000
_cell.length_b   1.000
_cell.length_c   1.000
_cell.angle_alpha   90.00
_cell.angle_beta   90.00
_cell.angle_gamma   90.00
#
_symmetry.space_group_name_H-M   'P 1'
#
loop_
_entity.id
_entity.type
_entity.pdbx_description
1 polymer ?
#
loop_
_entity_poly.entity_id
_entity_poly.type
_entity_poly.pdbx_seq_one_letter_code
_entity_poly.pdbx_strand_id
1 'polypeptide(L)'
;KTSVGWHPEGADPKKDKCNVESNAVGIIRYANGASTLLECAYCLNGETRNERSLFGTKGGLCLDTMKFYSEMNGFMTDVKLVDLDTYYAKKDMFAAEMEHFADCCLNGTKCKSPAEDGVVIMKILEGLYESAKTGKSVDIK
;
A
#
# COMPACT_ATOMS: atom_id res chain seq x y z
N LYS A 1 1.09 -17.69 -0.81
CA LYS A 1 0.18 -18.78 -0.37
C LYS A 1 -0.81 -18.19 0.61
N THR A 2 -2.08 -18.29 0.30
CA THR A 2 -3.17 -17.87 1.19
C THR A 2 -3.22 -18.80 2.39
N SER A 3 -3.05 -18.29 3.60
CA SER A 3 -3.38 -19.05 4.78
C SER A 3 -4.87 -18.84 5.10
N VAL A 4 -5.61 -19.90 5.04
CA VAL A 4 -7.01 -19.91 5.46
C VAL A 4 -7.02 -20.12 6.97
N GLY A 5 -7.67 -19.26 7.73
CA GLY A 5 -7.93 -19.69 9.06
C GLY A 5 -8.21 -18.70 10.17
N TRP A 6 -8.35 -17.42 9.89
CA TRP A 6 -8.86 -16.54 10.92
C TRP A 6 -10.37 -16.34 10.74
N HIS A 7 -11.11 -16.70 11.75
CA HIS A 7 -12.51 -16.34 11.88
C HIS A 7 -12.66 -15.44 13.09
N PRO A 8 -13.46 -14.37 13.03
CA PRO A 8 -13.80 -13.58 14.19
C PRO A 8 -14.34 -14.49 15.32
N GLU A 9 -14.10 -14.11 16.54
CA GLU A 9 -14.61 -14.86 17.69
C GLU A 9 -16.15 -14.98 17.57
N GLY A 10 -16.66 -16.21 17.62
CA GLY A 10 -18.08 -16.52 17.41
C GLY A 10 -18.51 -16.81 15.98
N ALA A 11 -17.61 -16.68 14.98
CA ALA A 11 -17.92 -17.09 13.60
C ALA A 11 -17.92 -18.62 13.46
N ASP A 12 -18.91 -19.15 12.75
CA ASP A 12 -18.99 -20.57 12.40
C ASP A 12 -18.32 -20.82 11.04
N PRO A 13 -17.13 -21.46 10.97
CA PRO A 13 -16.41 -21.69 9.72
C PRO A 13 -17.22 -22.46 8.66
N LYS A 14 -18.28 -23.15 9.07
CA LYS A 14 -19.16 -23.90 8.18
C LYS A 14 -20.30 -23.04 7.59
N LYS A 15 -20.67 -21.97 8.27
CA LYS A 15 -21.77 -21.09 7.90
C LYS A 15 -21.29 -19.75 7.36
N ASP A 16 -20.25 -19.23 7.96
CA ASP A 16 -19.69 -17.93 7.59
C ASP A 16 -18.67 -18.13 6.46
N LYS A 17 -19.08 -17.82 5.25
CA LYS A 17 -18.22 -17.87 4.06
C LYS A 17 -17.22 -16.72 4.10
N CYS A 18 -16.20 -16.85 4.94
CA CYS A 18 -15.03 -16.01 4.82
C CYS A 18 -14.17 -16.53 3.65
N ASN A 19 -14.28 -15.86 2.50
CA ASN A 19 -13.57 -16.22 1.28
C ASN A 19 -12.50 -15.20 0.88
N VAL A 20 -12.08 -14.38 1.83
CA VAL A 20 -10.99 -13.41 1.67
C VAL A 20 -9.71 -13.95 2.31
N GLU A 21 -8.59 -13.53 1.78
CA GLU A 21 -7.28 -13.91 2.27
C GLU A 21 -6.99 -13.25 3.63
N SER A 22 -6.44 -14.01 4.56
CA SER A 22 -5.94 -13.47 5.82
C SER A 22 -4.52 -12.91 5.70
N ASN A 23 -3.78 -13.34 4.68
CA ASN A 23 -2.42 -12.90 4.40
C ASN A 23 -2.13 -13.00 2.91
N ALA A 24 -1.50 -11.98 2.35
CA ALA A 24 -1.01 -11.95 0.98
C ALA A 24 0.40 -11.34 0.92
N VAL A 25 1.28 -11.97 0.16
CA VAL A 25 2.62 -11.48 -0.14
C VAL A 25 2.82 -11.54 -1.65
N GLY A 26 3.35 -10.48 -2.23
CA GLY A 26 3.60 -10.42 -3.65
C GLY A 26 4.75 -9.49 -4.03
N ILE A 27 5.32 -9.73 -5.21
CA ILE A 27 6.32 -8.86 -5.82
C ILE A 27 5.78 -8.40 -7.17
N ILE A 28 5.73 -7.08 -7.34
CA ILE A 28 5.31 -6.44 -8.59
C ILE A 28 6.57 -5.85 -9.22
N ARG A 29 6.82 -6.17 -10.48
CA ARG A 29 7.91 -5.58 -11.27
C ARG A 29 7.34 -4.62 -12.31
N TYR A 30 7.94 -3.47 -12.42
CA TYR A 30 7.53 -2.44 -13.37
C TYR A 30 8.47 -2.42 -14.58
N ALA A 31 7.96 -1.99 -15.72
CA ALA A 31 8.73 -1.90 -16.97
C ALA A 31 9.97 -0.98 -16.87
N ASN A 32 9.96 -0.02 -15.96
CA ASN A 32 11.09 0.87 -15.69
C ASN A 32 12.16 0.26 -14.78
N GLY A 33 12.03 -1.02 -14.38
CA GLY A 33 12.96 -1.74 -13.52
C GLY A 33 12.70 -1.60 -12.02
N ALA A 34 11.76 -0.76 -11.60
CA ALA A 34 11.36 -0.69 -10.19
C ALA A 34 10.62 -1.97 -9.77
N SER A 35 10.57 -2.21 -8.47
CA SER A 35 9.81 -3.32 -7.89
C SER A 35 9.12 -2.88 -6.62
N THR A 36 7.92 -3.41 -6.39
CA THR A 36 7.20 -3.27 -5.14
C THR A 36 7.10 -4.63 -4.45
N LEU A 37 7.49 -4.70 -3.19
CA LEU A 37 7.15 -5.78 -2.28
C LEU A 37 5.85 -5.40 -1.57
N LEU A 38 4.83 -6.21 -1.71
CA LEU A 38 3.55 -6.06 -1.02
C LEU A 38 3.42 -7.16 0.03
N GLU A 39 3.14 -6.77 1.25
CA GLU A 39 2.73 -7.65 2.33
C GLU A 39 1.49 -7.06 2.99
N CYS A 40 0.43 -7.84 3.09
CA CYS A 40 -0.81 -7.46 3.73
C CYS A 40 -1.34 -8.63 4.54
N ALA A 41 -1.64 -8.40 5.81
CA ALA A 41 -2.17 -9.44 6.68
C ALA A 41 -3.16 -8.90 7.70
N TYR A 42 -4.25 -9.64 7.89
CA TYR A 42 -5.19 -9.39 9.00
C TYR A 42 -4.78 -10.11 10.28
N CYS A 43 -4.09 -11.24 10.15
CA CYS A 43 -3.84 -12.15 11.26
C CYS A 43 -2.44 -12.73 11.16
N LEU A 44 -1.50 -11.98 11.69
CA LEU A 44 -0.18 -12.50 12.01
C LEU A 44 -0.04 -12.53 13.52
N ASN A 45 0.44 -13.66 14.07
CA ASN A 45 0.83 -13.75 15.46
C ASN A 45 2.19 -13.07 15.64
N GLY A 46 2.19 -11.75 15.79
CA GLY A 46 3.39 -10.94 15.89
C GLY A 46 3.05 -9.47 16.15
N GLU A 47 4.07 -8.64 16.18
CA GLU A 47 3.88 -7.19 16.30
C GLU A 47 3.19 -6.63 15.07
N THR A 48 2.21 -5.75 15.28
CA THR A 48 1.57 -5.01 14.19
C THR A 48 2.60 -4.09 13.54
N ARG A 49 2.81 -4.25 12.24
CA ARG A 49 3.68 -3.41 11.42
C ARG A 49 2.87 -2.75 10.33
N ASN A 50 2.99 -1.45 10.25
CA ASN A 50 2.60 -0.68 9.07
C ASN A 50 3.87 0.00 8.59
N GLU A 51 4.41 -0.44 7.47
CA GLU A 51 5.62 0.14 6.90
C GLU A 51 5.42 0.40 5.41
N ARG A 52 5.53 1.67 5.06
CA ARG A 52 5.51 2.13 3.67
C ARG A 52 6.82 2.84 3.39
N SER A 53 7.72 2.13 2.74
CA SER A 53 9.06 2.62 2.46
C SER A 53 9.35 2.66 0.96
N LEU A 54 10.07 3.70 0.54
CA LEU A 54 10.57 3.88 -0.81
C LEU A 54 12.09 3.82 -0.76
N PHE A 55 12.68 2.99 -1.62
CA PHE A 55 14.13 2.86 -1.73
C PHE A 55 14.54 3.25 -3.13
N GLY A 56 15.42 4.23 -3.24
CA GLY A 56 15.98 4.71 -4.50
C GLY A 56 17.49 4.72 -4.48
N THR A 57 18.10 4.93 -5.64
CA THR A 57 19.57 4.95 -5.79
C THR A 57 20.24 6.15 -5.12
N LYS A 58 19.49 7.20 -4.80
CA LYS A 58 20.01 8.43 -4.18
C LYS A 58 19.48 8.67 -2.76
N GLY A 59 18.62 7.80 -2.26
CA GLY A 59 18.05 7.92 -0.93
C GLY A 59 16.81 7.06 -0.76
N GLY A 60 16.28 7.04 0.45
CA GLY A 60 15.09 6.32 0.84
C GLY A 60 14.15 7.22 1.65
N LEU A 61 12.89 6.82 1.71
CA LEU A 61 11.86 7.50 2.49
C LEU A 61 11.01 6.45 3.20
N CYS A 62 10.86 6.58 4.51
CA CYS A 62 9.87 5.86 5.28
C CYS A 62 8.70 6.79 5.59
N LEU A 63 7.53 6.50 5.02
CA LEU A 63 6.33 7.34 5.15
C LEU A 63 5.73 7.29 6.56
N ASP A 64 5.88 6.17 7.24
CA ASP A 64 5.27 5.98 8.56
C ASP A 64 6.04 6.69 9.69
N THR A 65 7.35 6.82 9.52
CA THR A 65 8.21 7.55 10.46
C THR A 65 8.61 8.93 9.97
N MET A 66 8.23 9.29 8.74
CA MET A 66 8.60 10.54 8.06
C MET A 66 10.11 10.79 8.07
N LYS A 67 10.89 9.72 7.87
CA LYS A 67 12.34 9.78 7.80
C LYS A 67 12.81 9.70 6.37
N PHE A 68 13.73 10.57 6.02
CA PHE A 68 14.46 10.54 4.77
C PHE A 68 15.88 10.03 5.02
N TYR A 69 16.31 9.06 4.23
CA TYR A 69 17.64 8.46 4.29
C TYR A 69 18.44 8.89 3.08
N SER A 70 19.63 9.43 3.29
CA SER A 70 20.54 9.85 2.23
C SER A 70 21.98 9.79 2.69
N GLU A 71 22.91 9.76 1.73
CA GLU A 71 24.32 9.92 1.99
C GLU A 71 24.68 11.41 2.09
N MET A 72 25.38 11.79 3.15
CA MET A 72 25.95 13.12 3.30
C MET A 72 27.43 12.98 3.73
N ASN A 73 28.32 13.51 2.91
CA ASN A 73 29.78 13.48 3.16
C ASN A 73 30.35 12.06 3.41
N GLY A 74 29.87 11.06 2.67
CA GLY A 74 30.29 9.68 2.80
C GLY A 74 29.64 8.89 3.93
N PHE A 75 28.69 9.48 4.66
CA PHE A 75 27.97 8.83 5.74
C PHE A 75 26.49 8.70 5.42
N MET A 76 25.91 7.55 5.72
CA MET A 76 24.46 7.37 5.68
C MET A 76 23.83 8.17 6.83
N THR A 77 22.87 9.03 6.50
CA THR A 77 22.15 9.86 7.45
C THR A 77 20.67 9.56 7.42
N ASP A 78 19.99 9.69 8.56
CA ASP A 78 18.55 9.80 8.62
C ASP A 78 18.15 11.24 9.03
N VAL A 79 17.24 11.81 8.25
CA VAL A 79 16.70 13.15 8.51
C VAL A 79 15.21 13.00 8.78
N LYS A 80 14.78 13.41 9.96
CA LYS A 80 13.35 13.45 10.29
C LYS A 80 12.75 14.76 9.78
N LEU A 81 11.65 14.65 9.03
CA LEU A 81 10.90 15.80 8.52
C LEU A 81 9.91 16.28 9.59
N VAL A 82 10.39 17.13 10.49
CA VAL A 82 9.68 17.51 11.73
C VAL A 82 8.36 18.22 11.48
N ASP A 83 8.29 19.06 10.45
CA ASP A 83 7.09 19.84 10.17
C ASP A 83 5.96 19.02 9.51
N LEU A 84 6.29 17.91 8.88
CA LEU A 84 5.30 17.04 8.26
C LEU A 84 4.45 16.29 9.28
N ASP A 85 5.03 15.87 10.40
CA ASP A 85 4.27 15.26 11.51
C ASP A 85 3.18 16.22 12.00
N THR A 86 3.51 17.51 12.14
CA THR A 86 2.58 18.54 12.59
C THR A 86 1.54 18.89 11.51
N TYR A 87 1.94 18.86 10.26
CA TYR A 87 1.06 19.16 9.12
C TYR A 87 0.01 18.08 8.92
N TYR A 88 0.40 16.80 8.94
CA TYR A 88 -0.52 15.69 8.72
C TYR A 88 -1.35 15.35 9.97
N ALA A 89 -0.86 15.54 11.16
CA ALA A 89 -1.63 15.33 12.39
C ALA A 89 -2.83 16.28 12.53
N LYS A 90 -2.82 17.40 11.82
CA LYS A 90 -3.90 18.41 11.83
C LYS A 90 -4.89 18.27 10.67
N LYS A 91 -4.62 17.42 9.68
CA LYS A 91 -5.52 17.23 8.53
C LYS A 91 -6.32 15.96 8.69
N ASP A 92 -7.61 16.10 8.72
CA ASP A 92 -8.53 15.00 8.46
C ASP A 92 -8.39 14.60 6.97
N MET A 93 -7.82 13.43 6.73
CA MET A 93 -7.58 12.92 5.37
C MET A 93 -8.89 12.71 4.61
N PHE A 94 -9.94 12.28 5.29
CA PHE A 94 -11.27 12.09 4.68
C PHE A 94 -11.92 13.41 4.31
N ALA A 95 -11.81 14.43 5.17
CA ALA A 95 -12.28 15.77 4.84
C ALA A 95 -11.53 16.34 3.63
N ALA A 96 -10.20 16.18 3.58
CA ALA A 96 -9.39 16.63 2.45
C ALA A 96 -9.73 15.91 1.12
N GLU A 97 -10.07 14.61 1.19
CA GLU A 97 -10.53 13.84 0.04
C GLU A 97 -11.87 14.38 -0.47
N MET A 98 -12.83 14.61 0.43
CA MET A 98 -14.15 15.15 0.06
C MET A 98 -14.08 16.58 -0.46
N GLU A 99 -13.24 17.43 0.14
CA GLU A 99 -12.97 18.78 -0.36
C GLU A 99 -12.40 18.75 -1.78
N HIS A 100 -11.43 17.85 -2.04
CA HIS A 100 -10.86 17.68 -3.37
C HIS A 100 -11.90 17.20 -4.38
N PHE A 101 -12.75 16.23 -3.99
CA PHE A 101 -13.82 15.76 -4.85
C PHE A 101 -14.81 16.89 -5.21
N ALA A 102 -15.22 17.68 -4.21
CA ALA A 102 -16.09 18.83 -4.43
C ALA A 102 -15.44 19.86 -5.37
N ASP A 103 -14.14 20.14 -5.21
CA ASP A 103 -13.39 21.04 -6.08
C ASP A 103 -13.32 20.52 -7.54
N CYS A 104 -13.12 19.22 -7.73
CA CYS A 104 -13.19 18.60 -9.06
C CYS A 104 -14.57 18.82 -9.72
N CYS A 105 -15.65 18.66 -8.96
CA CYS A 105 -17.01 18.82 -9.48
C CYS A 105 -17.38 20.28 -9.77
N LEU A 106 -17.00 21.21 -8.89
CA LEU A 106 -17.40 22.61 -8.98
C LEU A 106 -16.53 23.42 -9.92
N ASN A 107 -15.22 23.18 -9.92
CA ASN A 107 -14.23 24.00 -10.58
C ASN A 107 -13.53 23.30 -11.75
N GLY A 108 -13.86 22.02 -12.01
CA GLY A 108 -13.20 21.22 -13.04
C GLY A 108 -11.73 20.92 -12.73
N THR A 109 -11.33 20.95 -11.46
CA THR A 109 -9.98 20.59 -11.04
C THR A 109 -9.67 19.16 -11.42
N LYS A 110 -8.48 18.90 -11.95
CA LYS A 110 -8.07 17.53 -12.32
C LYS A 110 -8.00 16.65 -11.09
N CYS A 111 -8.71 15.51 -11.13
CA CYS A 111 -8.70 14.52 -10.06
C CYS A 111 -7.28 13.95 -9.84
N LYS A 112 -6.82 13.92 -8.59
CA LYS A 112 -5.52 13.36 -8.18
C LYS A 112 -5.49 11.84 -8.20
N SER A 113 -6.64 11.22 -8.00
CA SER A 113 -6.83 9.75 -8.03
C SER A 113 -8.01 9.43 -8.96
N PRO A 114 -7.78 9.48 -10.28
CA PRO A 114 -8.84 9.21 -11.24
C PRO A 114 -9.24 7.73 -11.24
N ALA A 115 -10.43 7.43 -11.77
CA ALA A 115 -10.96 6.07 -11.83
C ALA A 115 -10.07 5.11 -12.63
N GLU A 116 -9.32 5.62 -13.58
CA GLU A 116 -8.35 4.88 -14.39
C GLU A 116 -7.24 4.25 -13.54
N ASP A 117 -6.78 4.95 -12.50
CA ASP A 117 -5.80 4.41 -11.54
C ASP A 117 -6.41 3.23 -10.78
N GLY A 118 -7.70 3.29 -10.45
CA GLY A 118 -8.44 2.18 -9.86
C GLY A 118 -8.46 0.94 -10.75
N VAL A 119 -8.63 1.10 -12.06
CA VAL A 119 -8.56 -0.01 -13.03
C VAL A 119 -7.18 -0.65 -13.01
N VAL A 120 -6.11 0.14 -12.96
CA VAL A 120 -4.73 -0.38 -12.88
C VAL A 120 -4.54 -1.20 -11.59
N ILE A 121 -5.03 -0.70 -10.46
CA ILE A 121 -4.96 -1.41 -9.18
C ILE A 121 -5.69 -2.74 -9.25
N MET A 122 -6.90 -2.76 -9.84
CA MET A 122 -7.67 -4.00 -10.00
C MET A 122 -6.94 -5.03 -10.88
N LYS A 123 -6.30 -4.60 -11.98
CA LYS A 123 -5.47 -5.49 -12.81
C LYS A 123 -4.29 -6.07 -12.03
N ILE A 124 -3.65 -5.27 -11.19
CA ILE A 124 -2.55 -5.72 -10.32
C ILE A 124 -3.05 -6.79 -9.35
N LEU A 125 -4.17 -6.56 -8.69
CA LEU A 125 -4.77 -7.52 -7.76
C LEU A 125 -5.15 -8.83 -8.48
N GLU A 126 -5.79 -8.75 -9.64
CA GLU A 126 -6.12 -9.92 -10.45
C GLU A 126 -4.87 -10.71 -10.84
N GLY A 127 -3.80 -10.01 -11.27
CA GLY A 127 -2.51 -10.64 -11.56
C GLY A 127 -1.88 -11.33 -10.36
N LEU A 128 -1.99 -10.76 -9.17
CA LEU A 128 -1.52 -11.38 -7.92
C LEU A 128 -2.32 -12.65 -7.59
N TYR A 129 -3.64 -12.64 -7.75
CA TYR A 129 -4.47 -13.82 -7.55
C TYR A 129 -4.14 -14.93 -8.54
N GLU A 130 -3.99 -14.61 -9.81
CA GLU A 130 -3.64 -15.58 -10.83
C GLU A 130 -2.23 -16.15 -10.60
N SER A 131 -1.27 -15.32 -10.21
CA SER A 131 0.07 -15.75 -9.82
C SER A 131 0.04 -16.68 -8.60
N ALA A 132 -0.75 -16.37 -7.59
CA ALA A 132 -0.92 -17.23 -6.41
C ALA A 132 -1.54 -18.58 -6.76
N LYS A 133 -2.49 -18.62 -7.68
CA LYS A 133 -3.18 -19.82 -8.15
C LYS A 133 -2.26 -20.71 -8.99
N THR A 134 -1.48 -20.11 -9.88
CA THR A 134 -0.68 -20.86 -10.87
C THR A 134 0.75 -21.13 -10.40
N GLY A 135 1.24 -20.39 -9.41
CA GLY A 135 2.64 -20.43 -8.97
C GLY A 135 3.61 -19.81 -9.98
N LYS A 136 3.11 -19.02 -10.94
CA LYS A 136 3.91 -18.40 -12.01
C LYS A 136 3.77 -16.88 -11.97
N SER A 137 4.73 -16.18 -12.57
CA SER A 137 4.60 -14.76 -12.86
C SER A 137 3.52 -14.51 -13.91
N VAL A 138 2.82 -13.39 -13.80
CA VAL A 138 1.75 -12.96 -14.70
C VAL A 138 2.09 -11.59 -15.26
N ASP A 139 2.04 -11.45 -16.57
CA ASP A 139 2.23 -10.16 -17.24
C ASP A 139 0.90 -9.40 -17.28
N ILE A 140 0.91 -8.21 -16.68
CA ILE A 140 -0.26 -7.33 -16.62
C ILE A 140 -0.23 -6.40 -17.84
N LYS A 141 -1.29 -6.45 -18.65
CA LYS A 141 -1.45 -5.66 -19.89
C LYS A 141 -2.47 -4.53 -19.72
#